data_af142a8f4f32c601ea3b364cfe7f73c0
#
_entry.id   af142a8f4f32c601ea3b364cfe7f73c0
#
_cell.length_a   1.000
_cell.length_b   1.000
_cell.length_c   1.000
_cell.angle_alpha   90.00
_cell.angle_beta   90.00
_cell.angle_gamma   90.00
#
_symmetry.space_group_name_H-M   'P 1'
#
loop_
_entity.id
_entity.type
_entity.pdbx_description
1 polymer ?
#
loop_
_entity_poly.entity_id
_entity_poly.type
_entity_poly.pdbx_seq_one_letter_code
_entity_poly.pdbx_strand_id
1 'polypeptide(L)'
;MARKPLILDFSQYDLNHVVADIEEIRRHNPQRFEMEQLTAICHEDTKKHIVVGYKVLRQDEFWARGHMPGMPLMPGVIMCEAAAQVAGYYCKKHNLLEGIVGFAGLEDIHFRGVVRP
;
A
#
# COMPACT_ATOMS: atom_id res chain seq x y z
N MET A 1 15.92 9.41 19.52
CA MET A 1 16.41 9.05 18.17
C MET A 1 15.81 9.98 17.14
N ALA A 2 16.65 10.45 16.25
CA ALA A 2 16.16 11.25 15.12
C ALA A 2 15.27 10.39 14.20
N ARG A 3 14.16 10.97 13.73
CA ARG A 3 13.33 10.32 12.73
C ARG A 3 14.11 10.21 11.42
N LYS A 4 13.97 9.09 10.72
CA LYS A 4 14.43 8.98 9.34
C LYS A 4 13.70 10.03 8.48
N PRO A 5 14.38 10.64 7.50
CA PRO A 5 13.69 11.56 6.59
C PRO A 5 12.61 10.85 5.79
N LEU A 6 11.57 11.58 5.40
CA LEU A 6 10.54 11.04 4.53
C LEU A 6 11.14 10.68 3.16
N ILE A 7 10.68 9.61 2.57
CA ILE A 7 11.03 9.25 1.19
C ILE A 7 10.57 10.34 0.23
N LEU A 8 9.38 10.88 0.49
CA LEU A 8 8.79 11.97 -0.29
C LEU A 8 7.98 12.85 0.66
N ASP A 9 8.14 14.17 0.54
CA ASP A 9 7.37 15.12 1.34
C ASP A 9 5.91 15.14 0.91
N PHE A 10 4.98 15.33 1.85
CA PHE A 10 3.55 15.36 1.58
C PHE A 10 3.13 16.43 0.58
N SER A 11 3.91 17.50 0.43
CA SER A 11 3.65 18.56 -0.55
C SER A 11 3.94 18.15 -1.99
N GLN A 12 4.63 17.03 -2.20
CA GLN A 12 5.09 16.60 -3.52
C GLN A 12 4.16 15.60 -4.18
N TYR A 13 3.07 15.21 -3.54
CA TYR A 13 2.06 14.36 -4.15
C TYR A 13 0.65 14.80 -3.73
N ASP A 14 -0.33 14.44 -4.55
CA ASP A 14 -1.73 14.80 -4.36
C ASP A 14 -2.58 13.53 -4.41
N LEU A 15 -3.27 13.22 -3.30
CA LEU A 15 -4.14 12.04 -3.21
C LEU A 15 -5.31 12.10 -4.19
N ASN A 16 -5.67 13.29 -4.68
CA ASN A 16 -6.73 13.45 -5.68
C ASN A 16 -6.24 13.24 -7.12
N HIS A 17 -4.93 13.16 -7.32
CA HIS A 17 -4.35 12.85 -8.63
C HIS A 17 -4.22 11.35 -8.79
N VAL A 18 -5.03 10.76 -9.66
CA VAL A 18 -5.04 9.32 -9.88
C VAL A 18 -4.13 8.96 -11.04
N VAL A 19 -2.99 8.35 -10.73
CA VAL A 19 -2.08 7.76 -11.72
C VAL A 19 -2.60 6.39 -12.16
N ALA A 20 -3.07 5.59 -11.21
CA ALA A 20 -3.67 4.30 -11.48
C ALA A 20 -4.83 4.05 -10.53
N ASP A 21 -6.00 3.76 -11.09
CA ASP A 21 -7.15 3.31 -10.33
C ASP A 21 -7.06 1.80 -10.02
N ILE A 22 -8.06 1.26 -9.35
CA ILE A 22 -8.06 -0.16 -8.99
C ILE A 22 -8.03 -1.08 -10.22
N GLU A 23 -8.67 -0.69 -11.31
CA GLU A 23 -8.67 -1.50 -12.53
C GLU A 23 -7.27 -1.58 -13.15
N GLU A 24 -6.54 -0.46 -13.16
CA GLU A 24 -5.16 -0.45 -13.63
C GLU A 24 -4.24 -1.24 -12.69
N ILE A 25 -4.43 -1.11 -11.37
CA ILE A 25 -3.67 -1.89 -10.39
C ILE A 25 -3.89 -3.39 -10.61
N ARG A 26 -5.12 -3.81 -10.86
CA ARG A 26 -5.47 -5.22 -11.14
C ARG A 26 -4.78 -5.79 -12.37
N ARG A 27 -4.43 -4.96 -13.33
CA ARG A 27 -3.67 -5.42 -14.52
C ARG A 27 -2.28 -5.91 -14.17
N HIS A 28 -1.74 -5.43 -13.07
CA HIS A 28 -0.36 -5.74 -12.66
C HIS A 28 -0.31 -6.64 -11.43
N ASN A 29 -1.29 -6.54 -10.54
CA ASN A 29 -1.34 -7.28 -9.28
C ASN A 29 -2.32 -8.45 -9.34
N PRO A 30 -1.95 -9.63 -8.82
CA PRO A 30 -2.83 -10.80 -8.79
C PRO A 30 -3.84 -10.80 -7.65
N GLN A 31 -3.63 -10.00 -6.60
CA GLN A 31 -4.54 -9.98 -5.45
C GLN A 31 -5.96 -9.57 -5.86
N ARG A 32 -6.96 -10.21 -5.25
CA ARG A 32 -8.37 -9.94 -5.53
C ARG A 32 -9.19 -10.00 -4.24
N PHE A 33 -10.43 -9.49 -4.34
CA PHE A 33 -11.43 -9.55 -3.28
C PHE A 33 -10.90 -8.88 -2.01
N GLU A 34 -11.10 -9.50 -0.85
CA GLU A 34 -10.68 -8.96 0.44
C GLU A 34 -9.17 -8.78 0.59
N MET A 35 -8.36 -9.38 -0.27
CA MET A 35 -6.90 -9.19 -0.26
C MET A 35 -6.45 -7.92 -1.00
N GLU A 36 -7.31 -7.26 -1.75
CA GLU A 36 -6.96 -5.99 -2.35
C GLU A 36 -6.86 -4.90 -1.28
N GLN A 37 -5.67 -4.30 -1.14
CA GLN A 37 -5.39 -3.35 -0.08
C GLN A 37 -5.05 -1.95 -0.59
N LEU A 38 -5.37 -1.65 -1.84
CA LEU A 38 -5.11 -0.33 -2.43
C LEU A 38 -6.38 0.28 -3.00
N THR A 39 -6.54 1.58 -2.82
CA THR A 39 -7.57 2.36 -3.52
C THR A 39 -7.03 2.89 -4.84
N ALA A 40 -5.87 3.52 -4.83
CA ALA A 40 -5.27 4.10 -6.02
C ALA A 40 -3.78 4.35 -5.84
N ILE A 41 -3.09 4.54 -6.95
CA ILE A 41 -1.74 5.09 -7.00
C ILE A 41 -1.87 6.57 -7.40
N CYS A 42 -1.23 7.44 -6.64
CA CYS A 42 -1.34 8.89 -6.87
C CYS A 42 -0.05 9.56 -7.32
N HIS A 43 1.07 8.87 -7.26
CA HIS A 43 2.35 9.44 -7.66
C HIS A 43 3.33 8.34 -8.12
N GLU A 44 4.05 8.60 -9.21
CA GLU A 44 5.16 7.78 -9.66
C GLU A 44 6.29 8.66 -10.15
N ASP A 45 7.51 8.34 -9.74
CA ASP A 45 8.73 8.95 -10.24
C ASP A 45 9.67 7.83 -10.71
N THR A 46 9.76 7.63 -12.01
CA THR A 46 10.55 6.54 -12.59
C THR A 46 12.05 6.81 -12.56
N LYS A 47 12.46 8.05 -12.36
CA LYS A 47 13.90 8.39 -12.26
C LYS A 47 14.46 8.03 -10.91
N LYS A 48 13.67 8.29 -9.84
CA LYS A 48 14.06 8.00 -8.46
C LYS A 48 13.48 6.68 -7.94
N HIS A 49 12.62 6.02 -8.72
CA HIS A 49 11.87 4.84 -8.31
C HIS A 49 11.09 5.08 -7.03
N ILE A 50 10.28 6.14 -7.04
CA ILE A 50 9.37 6.48 -5.95
C ILE A 50 7.94 6.29 -6.42
N VAL A 51 7.13 5.61 -5.63
CA VAL A 51 5.72 5.40 -5.88
C VAL A 51 4.93 5.66 -4.60
N VAL A 52 3.78 6.31 -4.74
CA VAL A 52 2.86 6.55 -3.62
C VAL A 52 1.49 6.00 -3.97
N GLY A 53 1.00 5.13 -3.12
CA GLY A 53 -0.37 4.63 -3.17
C GLY A 53 -1.08 4.95 -1.87
N TYR A 54 -2.39 4.80 -1.88
CA TYR A 54 -3.18 4.97 -0.66
C TYR A 54 -4.35 4.00 -0.62
N LYS A 55 -4.88 3.82 0.59
CA LYS A 55 -6.10 3.06 0.83
C LYS A 55 -7.06 3.89 1.66
N VAL A 56 -8.29 3.98 1.18
CA VAL A 56 -9.40 4.52 1.97
C VAL A 56 -9.98 3.37 2.77
N LEU A 57 -9.90 3.45 4.09
CA LEU A 57 -10.40 2.40 4.97
C LEU A 57 -11.93 2.46 5.08
N ARG A 58 -12.54 1.29 5.11
CA ARG A 58 -13.98 1.11 5.21
C ARG A 58 -14.34 0.39 6.51
N GLN A 59 -15.56 0.61 6.99
CA GLN A 59 -16.07 -0.09 8.18
C GLN A 59 -16.23 -1.59 7.95
N ASP A 60 -16.39 -2.02 6.70
CA ASP A 60 -16.59 -3.41 6.31
C ASP A 60 -15.30 -4.12 5.87
N GLU A 61 -14.13 -3.59 6.24
CA GLU A 61 -12.87 -4.31 6.01
C GLU A 61 -12.92 -5.70 6.67
N PHE A 62 -12.32 -6.72 6.02
CA PHE A 62 -12.43 -8.10 6.51
C PHE A 62 -11.92 -8.29 7.93
N TRP A 63 -10.94 -7.48 8.37
CA TRP A 63 -10.34 -7.54 9.70
C TRP A 63 -11.13 -6.73 10.75
N ALA A 64 -12.05 -5.88 10.34
CA ALA A 64 -12.62 -4.86 11.23
C ALA A 64 -13.39 -5.43 12.42
N ARG A 65 -14.21 -6.47 12.21
CA ARG A 65 -15.02 -7.04 13.29
C ARG A 65 -14.19 -7.88 14.28
N GLY A 66 -13.07 -8.43 13.85
CA GLY A 66 -12.24 -9.33 14.63
C GLY A 66 -10.97 -8.71 15.20
N HIS A 67 -10.54 -7.62 14.63
CA HIS A 67 -9.29 -6.97 15.05
C HIS A 67 -9.51 -5.48 15.32
N MET A 68 -10.09 -5.11 16.48
CA MET A 68 -10.56 -6.00 17.56
C MET A 68 -12.06 -5.79 17.77
N PRO A 69 -12.79 -6.74 18.34
CA PRO A 69 -14.21 -6.55 18.58
C PRO A 69 -14.52 -5.25 19.30
N GLY A 70 -15.41 -4.43 18.72
CA GLY A 70 -15.78 -3.12 19.28
C GLY A 70 -14.74 -2.01 19.09
N MET A 71 -13.56 -2.32 18.58
CA MET A 71 -12.48 -1.34 18.38
C MET A 71 -11.66 -1.72 17.15
N PRO A 72 -12.17 -1.48 15.93
CA PRO A 72 -11.47 -1.89 14.71
C PRO A 72 -10.17 -1.12 14.52
N LEU A 73 -9.10 -1.88 14.36
CA LEU A 73 -7.76 -1.37 14.09
C LEU A 73 -7.18 -2.17 12.91
N MET A 74 -6.60 -1.47 11.95
CA MET A 74 -5.93 -2.15 10.84
C MET A 74 -4.72 -2.93 11.35
N PRO A 75 -4.66 -4.25 11.13
CA PRO A 75 -3.50 -5.03 11.54
C PRO A 75 -2.23 -4.53 10.85
N GLY A 76 -1.13 -4.45 11.60
CA GLY A 76 0.16 -4.02 11.04
C GLY A 76 0.61 -4.89 9.88
N VAL A 77 0.37 -6.20 9.95
CA VAL A 77 0.71 -7.12 8.85
C VAL A 77 -0.05 -6.82 7.57
N ILE A 78 -1.27 -6.27 7.67
CA ILE A 78 -2.05 -5.84 6.50
C ILE A 78 -1.51 -4.52 5.94
N MET A 79 -0.96 -3.65 6.78
CA MET A 79 -0.25 -2.47 6.30
C MET A 79 0.98 -2.87 5.47
N CYS A 80 1.71 -3.91 5.90
CA CYS A 80 2.82 -4.48 5.14
C CYS A 80 2.33 -5.05 3.80
N GLU A 81 1.19 -5.73 3.79
CA GLU A 81 0.59 -6.23 2.55
C GLU A 81 0.25 -5.09 1.59
N ALA A 82 -0.34 -4.01 2.10
CA ALA A 82 -0.63 -2.83 1.28
C ALA A 82 0.64 -2.25 0.65
N ALA A 83 1.71 -2.11 1.43
CA ALA A 83 3.01 -1.63 0.94
C ALA A 83 3.58 -2.56 -0.14
N ALA A 84 3.44 -3.87 0.06
CA ALA A 84 3.88 -4.86 -0.92
C ALA A 84 3.11 -4.75 -2.24
N GLN A 85 1.82 -4.48 -2.16
CA GLN A 85 0.99 -4.31 -3.35
C GLN A 85 1.38 -3.05 -4.14
N VAL A 86 1.74 -1.96 -3.46
CA VAL A 86 2.29 -0.77 -4.11
C VAL A 86 3.59 -1.11 -4.84
N ALA A 87 4.52 -1.77 -4.17
CA ALA A 87 5.80 -2.15 -4.74
C ALA A 87 5.63 -3.14 -5.91
N GLY A 88 4.79 -4.15 -5.74
CA GLY A 88 4.52 -5.14 -6.78
C GLY A 88 3.91 -4.51 -8.04
N TYR A 89 2.94 -3.64 -7.86
CA TYR A 89 2.35 -2.88 -8.96
C TYR A 89 3.42 -2.12 -9.74
N TYR A 90 4.23 -1.34 -9.04
CA TYR A 90 5.27 -0.52 -9.67
C TYR A 90 6.29 -1.36 -10.44
N CYS A 91 6.79 -2.41 -9.80
CA CYS A 91 7.80 -3.28 -10.41
C CYS A 91 7.26 -4.00 -11.65
N LYS A 92 6.02 -4.47 -11.61
CA LYS A 92 5.39 -5.14 -12.76
C LYS A 92 5.08 -4.18 -13.89
N LYS A 93 4.53 -3.01 -13.57
CA LYS A 93 4.20 -1.99 -14.57
C LYS A 93 5.42 -1.55 -15.36
N HIS A 94 6.56 -1.40 -14.69
CA HIS A 94 7.80 -0.91 -15.30
C HIS A 94 8.76 -2.02 -15.68
N ASN A 95 8.29 -3.26 -15.74
CA ASN A 95 9.06 -4.44 -16.18
C ASN A 95 10.35 -4.69 -15.37
N LEU A 96 10.32 -4.36 -14.06
CA LEU A 96 11.46 -4.60 -13.18
C LEU A 96 11.46 -6.03 -12.63
N LEU A 97 10.32 -6.69 -12.60
CA LEU A 97 10.15 -8.07 -12.15
C LEU A 97 9.17 -8.80 -13.06
N GLU A 98 9.38 -10.11 -13.23
CA GLU A 98 8.53 -10.99 -14.02
C GLU A 98 7.87 -12.05 -13.15
N GLY A 99 6.75 -12.59 -13.63
CA GLY A 99 6.03 -13.69 -12.98
C GLY A 99 5.31 -13.26 -11.70
N ILE A 100 5.03 -14.25 -10.85
CA ILE A 100 4.42 -14.01 -9.53
C ILE A 100 5.52 -13.57 -8.57
N VAL A 101 5.29 -12.43 -7.90
CA VAL A 101 6.23 -11.88 -6.93
C VAL A 101 5.74 -12.22 -5.53
N GLY A 102 6.57 -12.96 -4.79
CA GLY A 102 6.30 -13.27 -3.40
C GLY A 102 7.22 -12.48 -2.46
N PHE A 103 6.82 -12.40 -1.20
CA PHE A 103 7.65 -11.82 -0.16
C PHE A 103 8.77 -12.79 0.22
N ALA A 104 10.00 -12.29 0.24
CA ALA A 104 11.16 -13.02 0.76
C ALA A 104 11.51 -12.58 2.19
N GLY A 105 11.20 -11.36 2.56
CA GLY A 105 11.49 -10.87 3.90
C GLY A 105 11.11 -9.41 4.07
N LEU A 106 11.09 -8.98 5.32
CA LEU A 106 10.83 -7.61 5.74
C LEU A 106 11.85 -7.23 6.82
N GLU A 107 12.37 -6.01 6.75
CA GLU A 107 13.36 -5.52 7.70
C GLU A 107 13.00 -4.12 8.19
N ASP A 108 13.36 -3.81 9.43
CA ASP A 108 13.23 -2.48 10.04
C ASP A 108 11.81 -1.92 9.96
N ILE A 109 10.83 -2.73 10.41
CA ILE A 109 9.42 -2.38 10.36
C ILE A 109 8.98 -1.92 11.74
N HIS A 110 8.33 -0.74 11.80
CA HIS A 110 7.84 -0.18 13.03
C HIS A 110 6.41 0.35 12.82
N PHE A 111 5.51 0.00 13.74
CA PHE A 111 4.15 0.50 13.77
C PHE A 111 4.04 1.50 14.93
N ARG A 112 3.85 2.79 14.63
CA ARG A 112 3.92 3.85 15.63
C ARG A 112 2.60 4.54 15.92
N GLY A 113 1.55 4.13 15.25
CA GLY A 113 0.23 4.68 15.43
C GLY A 113 -0.86 3.69 15.06
N VAL A 114 -2.06 3.95 15.54
CA VAL A 114 -3.23 3.14 15.16
C VAL A 114 -3.86 3.68 13.89
N VAL A 115 -4.34 2.77 13.04
CA VAL A 115 -5.03 3.10 11.80
C VAL A 115 -6.44 2.53 11.89
N ARG A 116 -7.43 3.39 11.72
CA ARG A 116 -8.86 3.07 11.89
C ARG A 116 -9.64 3.42 10.63
N PRO A 117 -10.74 2.70 10.40
CA PRO A 117 -11.70 3.10 9.37
C PRO A 117 -12.29 4.47 9.58
#